data_616db248fae70be53be591b27adf8243
#
_entry.id   616db248fae70be53be591b27adf8243
#
_cell.length_a   1.000
_cell.length_b   1.000
_cell.length_c   1.000
_cell.angle_alpha   90.00
_cell.angle_beta   90.00
_cell.angle_gamma   90.00
#
_symmetry.space_group_name_H-M   'P 1'
#
loop_
_entity.id
_entity.type
_entity.pdbx_description
1 polymer ?
#
loop_
_entity_poly.entity_id
_entity_poly.type
_entity_poly.pdbx_seq_one_letter_code
_entity_poly.pdbx_strand_id
1 'polypeptide(L)'
;MRLNLNGPTMGTRWSVNCDVAPDRDPKPLRAALQAAVDLVDAQMSPWKPGSDLMRLNRAPVDSRVELPAEMLYVLDRALEISRLSAGAFDPAVGALVDAWGFGAVRDEPDAQAIRVAGDTSRCPAHQSLELDLDAGRACKRAGLQIDLCGIAKGHAVDCMVAVLQHYDIRHALAALDGELRALGSQADGQPWAVALESPEPGRRAVHGVIELQDLAVATSGDYRRFVLVGGARLAHTMDGRRAAPVRNDVASITVLARTCMDADAWATALLVAGPSDGPAMAHRLGLEALWLLRREGTLVEMGSGRFDSAAAPEPVTTHSPS
;
A
#
# COMPACT_ATOMS: atom_id res chain seq x y z
N MET A 1 -9.02 -29.43 -1.07
CA MET A 1 -7.66 -29.42 -1.67
C MET A 1 -7.14 -28.00 -1.68
N ARG A 2 -5.86 -27.77 -1.37
CA ARG A 2 -5.25 -26.44 -1.46
C ARG A 2 -4.68 -26.19 -2.85
N LEU A 3 -5.04 -25.06 -3.46
CA LEU A 3 -4.48 -24.55 -4.70
C LEU A 3 -3.51 -23.40 -4.41
N ASN A 4 -2.42 -23.38 -5.19
CA ASN A 4 -1.47 -22.27 -5.24
C ASN A 4 -1.50 -21.69 -6.65
N LEU A 5 -2.08 -20.53 -6.81
CA LEU A 5 -2.17 -19.80 -8.08
C LEU A 5 -1.27 -18.58 -8.06
N ASN A 6 -0.72 -18.22 -9.21
CA ASN A 6 0.09 -17.00 -9.33
C ASN A 6 0.18 -16.51 -10.77
N GLY A 7 0.59 -15.27 -10.93
CA GLY A 7 0.84 -14.65 -12.23
C GLY A 7 1.65 -13.37 -12.12
N PRO A 8 2.14 -12.83 -13.26
CA PRO A 8 2.84 -11.54 -13.29
C PRO A 8 1.85 -10.38 -13.21
N THR A 9 2.23 -9.28 -12.57
CA THR A 9 1.50 -7.99 -12.60
C THR A 9 2.38 -6.87 -12.08
N MET A 10 2.19 -5.62 -12.53
CA MET A 10 2.79 -4.38 -11.96
C MET A 10 4.29 -4.50 -11.64
N GLY A 11 5.07 -5.15 -12.51
CA GLY A 11 6.52 -5.39 -12.33
C GLY A 11 6.88 -6.40 -11.25
N THR A 12 5.90 -7.12 -10.68
CA THR A 12 6.05 -8.16 -9.65
C THR A 12 5.16 -9.36 -9.94
N ARG A 13 4.68 -10.06 -8.91
CA ARG A 13 3.80 -11.23 -9.01
C ARG A 13 2.68 -11.15 -7.98
N TRP A 14 1.49 -11.59 -8.40
CA TRP A 14 0.42 -11.93 -7.47
C TRP A 14 0.47 -13.42 -7.13
N SER A 15 -0.05 -13.80 -5.98
CA SER A 15 -0.28 -15.18 -5.57
C SER A 15 -1.55 -15.33 -4.76
N VAL A 16 -2.18 -16.50 -4.88
CA VAL A 16 -3.36 -16.88 -4.09
C VAL A 16 -3.17 -18.30 -3.61
N ASN A 17 -3.25 -18.51 -2.30
CA ASN A 17 -3.43 -19.81 -1.68
C ASN A 17 -4.90 -19.94 -1.30
N CYS A 18 -5.63 -20.94 -1.81
CA CYS A 18 -7.04 -21.12 -1.49
C CYS A 18 -7.42 -22.59 -1.36
N ASP A 19 -8.41 -22.86 -0.53
CA ASP A 19 -8.95 -24.19 -0.33
C ASP A 19 -10.21 -24.36 -1.18
N VAL A 20 -10.21 -25.39 -2.06
CA VAL A 20 -11.27 -25.67 -3.04
C VAL A 20 -11.67 -27.13 -3.05
N ALA A 21 -12.81 -27.46 -3.69
CA ALA A 21 -13.22 -28.84 -3.96
C ALA A 21 -12.16 -29.55 -4.82
N PRO A 22 -11.94 -30.88 -4.62
CA PRO A 22 -10.86 -31.63 -5.30
C PRO A 22 -10.96 -31.67 -6.81
N ASP A 23 -12.16 -31.53 -7.36
CA ASP A 23 -12.49 -31.65 -8.77
C ASP A 23 -12.57 -30.31 -9.52
N ARG A 24 -12.32 -29.20 -8.82
CA ARG A 24 -12.39 -27.85 -9.41
C ARG A 24 -11.26 -27.62 -10.42
N ASP A 25 -11.63 -27.29 -11.68
CA ASP A 25 -10.65 -26.81 -12.65
C ASP A 25 -10.09 -25.44 -12.21
N PRO A 26 -8.76 -25.30 -12.00
CA PRO A 26 -8.15 -24.05 -11.58
C PRO A 26 -8.02 -23.01 -12.71
N LYS A 27 -8.16 -23.41 -13.98
CA LYS A 27 -7.90 -22.52 -15.12
C LYS A 27 -8.83 -21.32 -15.19
N PRO A 28 -10.17 -21.45 -15.05
CA PRO A 28 -11.08 -20.30 -15.07
C PRO A 28 -10.82 -19.33 -13.93
N LEU A 29 -10.58 -19.85 -12.72
CA LEU A 29 -10.26 -19.04 -11.55
C LEU A 29 -8.96 -18.24 -11.74
N ARG A 30 -7.90 -18.92 -12.22
CA ARG A 30 -6.61 -18.27 -12.50
C ARG A 30 -6.75 -17.17 -13.55
N ALA A 31 -7.53 -17.40 -14.61
CA ALA A 31 -7.78 -16.40 -15.65
C ALA A 31 -8.54 -15.17 -15.10
N ALA A 32 -9.55 -15.39 -14.24
CA ALA A 32 -10.31 -14.32 -13.61
C ALA A 32 -9.45 -13.50 -12.64
N LEU A 33 -8.59 -14.15 -11.84
CA LEU A 33 -7.64 -13.45 -10.95
C LEU A 33 -6.65 -12.61 -11.75
N GLN A 34 -6.09 -13.14 -12.84
CA GLN A 34 -5.19 -12.39 -13.72
C GLN A 34 -5.91 -11.19 -14.36
N ALA A 35 -7.13 -11.37 -14.85
CA ALA A 35 -7.91 -10.29 -15.45
C ALA A 35 -8.20 -9.16 -14.45
N ALA A 36 -8.46 -9.48 -13.18
CA ALA A 36 -8.70 -8.49 -12.13
C ALA A 36 -7.47 -7.61 -11.89
N VAL A 37 -6.29 -8.20 -11.74
CA VAL A 37 -5.05 -7.42 -11.53
C VAL A 37 -4.61 -6.67 -12.80
N ASP A 38 -4.84 -7.24 -13.99
CA ASP A 38 -4.55 -6.59 -15.26
C ASP A 38 -5.42 -5.35 -15.47
N LEU A 39 -6.68 -5.38 -15.01
CA LEU A 39 -7.59 -4.23 -15.07
C LEU A 39 -7.09 -3.07 -14.18
N VAL A 40 -6.69 -3.36 -12.94
CA VAL A 40 -6.12 -2.34 -12.06
C VAL A 40 -4.85 -1.75 -12.66
N ASP A 41 -3.96 -2.57 -13.20
CA ASP A 41 -2.73 -2.12 -13.85
C ASP A 41 -3.01 -1.29 -15.13
N ALA A 42 -4.04 -1.64 -15.91
CA ALA A 42 -4.44 -0.87 -17.07
C ALA A 42 -4.99 0.52 -16.72
N GLN A 43 -5.72 0.63 -15.61
CA GLN A 43 -6.32 1.89 -15.19
C GLN A 43 -5.34 2.78 -14.41
N MET A 44 -4.50 2.22 -13.52
CA MET A 44 -3.82 2.95 -12.46
C MET A 44 -2.28 2.95 -12.59
N SER A 45 -1.71 2.31 -13.60
CA SER A 45 -0.26 2.27 -13.77
C SER A 45 0.31 3.58 -14.32
N PRO A 46 1.29 4.21 -13.64
CA PRO A 46 2.03 5.34 -14.19
C PRO A 46 2.99 4.92 -15.32
N TRP A 47 3.34 3.63 -15.43
CA TRP A 47 4.23 3.10 -16.47
C TRP A 47 3.52 2.76 -17.78
N LYS A 48 2.19 2.78 -17.80
CA LYS A 48 1.38 2.56 -19.01
C LYS A 48 0.89 3.89 -19.57
N PRO A 49 1.47 4.41 -20.67
CA PRO A 49 1.04 5.71 -21.22
C PRO A 49 -0.43 5.80 -21.59
N GLY A 50 -1.08 4.66 -21.86
CA GLY A 50 -2.51 4.56 -22.18
C GLY A 50 -3.42 4.38 -20.97
N SER A 51 -2.90 4.33 -19.73
CA SER A 51 -3.73 4.15 -18.53
C SER A 51 -4.65 5.36 -18.29
N ASP A 52 -5.76 5.10 -17.58
CA ASP A 52 -6.68 6.18 -17.18
C ASP A 52 -6.01 7.18 -16.25
N LEU A 53 -5.11 6.73 -15.38
CA LEU A 53 -4.26 7.57 -14.55
C LEU A 53 -3.43 8.54 -15.40
N MET A 54 -2.77 8.05 -16.43
CA MET A 54 -1.94 8.90 -17.31
C MET A 54 -2.79 9.81 -18.20
N ARG A 55 -4.02 9.42 -18.53
CA ARG A 55 -4.99 10.30 -19.19
C ARG A 55 -5.40 11.45 -18.27
N LEU A 56 -5.71 11.18 -17.00
CA LEU A 56 -5.99 12.21 -15.99
C LEU A 56 -4.76 13.12 -15.78
N ASN A 57 -3.56 12.54 -15.64
CA ASN A 57 -2.33 13.31 -15.43
C ASN A 57 -2.03 14.29 -16.55
N ARG A 58 -2.26 13.91 -17.81
CA ARG A 58 -2.04 14.77 -18.99
C ARG A 58 -3.15 15.79 -19.24
N ALA A 59 -4.31 15.61 -18.64
CA ALA A 59 -5.43 16.52 -18.86
C ALA A 59 -5.09 17.94 -18.36
N PRO A 60 -5.52 18.99 -19.07
CA PRO A 60 -5.36 20.37 -18.59
C PRO A 60 -6.06 20.61 -17.24
N VAL A 61 -5.59 21.61 -16.50
CA VAL A 61 -6.30 22.11 -15.32
C VAL A 61 -7.71 22.54 -15.72
N ASP A 62 -8.68 22.36 -14.84
CA ASP A 62 -10.11 22.65 -15.01
C ASP A 62 -10.83 21.85 -16.10
N SER A 63 -10.17 20.88 -16.74
CA SER A 63 -10.83 19.95 -17.63
C SER A 63 -11.44 18.76 -16.87
N ARG A 64 -12.65 18.36 -17.27
CA ARG A 64 -13.32 17.17 -16.75
C ARG A 64 -12.88 15.94 -17.52
N VAL A 65 -12.44 14.90 -16.81
CA VAL A 65 -11.97 13.64 -17.37
C VAL A 65 -12.89 12.52 -16.91
N GLU A 66 -13.50 11.82 -17.83
CA GLU A 66 -14.29 10.61 -17.53
C GLU A 66 -13.34 9.50 -17.09
N LEU A 67 -13.64 8.83 -15.97
CA LEU A 67 -12.83 7.77 -15.40
C LEU A 67 -13.70 6.55 -15.08
N PRO A 68 -13.11 5.34 -15.13
CA PRO A 68 -13.81 4.14 -14.68
C PRO A 68 -14.22 4.23 -13.19
N ALA A 69 -15.35 3.62 -12.86
CA ALA A 69 -15.89 3.65 -11.49
C ALA A 69 -14.91 3.12 -10.44
N GLU A 70 -14.16 2.05 -10.78
CA GLU A 70 -13.14 1.50 -9.89
C GLU A 70 -12.00 2.49 -9.62
N MET A 71 -11.53 3.21 -10.64
CA MET A 71 -10.51 4.22 -10.45
C MET A 71 -11.02 5.39 -9.59
N LEU A 72 -12.26 5.83 -9.82
CA LEU A 72 -12.90 6.86 -8.99
C LEU A 72 -13.04 6.42 -7.54
N TYR A 73 -13.40 5.17 -7.29
CA TYR A 73 -13.45 4.59 -5.94
C TYR A 73 -12.08 4.65 -5.24
N VAL A 74 -11.00 4.28 -5.94
CA VAL A 74 -9.64 4.35 -5.38
C VAL A 74 -9.21 5.80 -5.16
N LEU A 75 -9.52 6.71 -6.08
CA LEU A 75 -9.22 8.14 -5.94
C LEU A 75 -9.98 8.74 -4.75
N ASP A 76 -11.27 8.46 -4.59
CA ASP A 76 -12.06 8.95 -3.47
C ASP A 76 -11.48 8.51 -2.13
N ARG A 77 -11.14 7.22 -2.01
CA ARG A 77 -10.47 6.71 -0.81
C ARG A 77 -9.09 7.32 -0.59
N ALA A 78 -8.31 7.54 -1.66
CA ALA A 78 -7.01 8.20 -1.59
C ALA A 78 -7.13 9.64 -1.08
N LEU A 79 -8.13 10.40 -1.55
CA LEU A 79 -8.39 11.76 -1.08
C LEU A 79 -8.88 11.81 0.37
N GLU A 80 -9.68 10.84 0.78
CA GLU A 80 -10.11 10.72 2.17
C GLU A 80 -8.91 10.46 3.10
N ILE A 81 -8.06 9.49 2.77
CA ILE A 81 -6.84 9.20 3.55
C ILE A 81 -5.88 10.39 3.52
N SER A 82 -5.75 11.09 2.39
CA SER A 82 -4.96 12.32 2.29
C SER A 82 -5.45 13.38 3.29
N ARG A 83 -6.76 13.58 3.41
CA ARG A 83 -7.37 14.53 4.34
C ARG A 83 -7.16 14.10 5.80
N LEU A 84 -7.44 12.83 6.13
CA LEU A 84 -7.34 12.28 7.48
C LEU A 84 -5.90 12.23 8.00
N SER A 85 -4.93 12.03 7.09
CA SER A 85 -3.49 12.02 7.40
C SER A 85 -2.83 13.40 7.34
N ALA A 86 -3.61 14.47 7.09
CA ALA A 86 -3.10 15.84 6.88
C ALA A 86 -2.00 15.88 5.81
N GLY A 87 -2.20 15.15 4.70
CA GLY A 87 -1.28 15.09 3.57
C GLY A 87 -0.03 14.24 3.78
N ALA A 88 0.04 13.44 4.86
CA ALA A 88 1.12 12.45 5.00
C ALA A 88 1.00 11.37 3.91
N PHE A 89 -0.19 10.90 3.60
CA PHE A 89 -0.50 10.24 2.35
C PHE A 89 -1.01 11.30 1.37
N ASP A 90 -0.32 11.50 0.27
CA ASP A 90 -0.77 12.43 -0.77
C ASP A 90 -0.56 11.83 -2.16
N PRO A 91 -1.63 11.46 -2.88
CA PRO A 91 -1.48 10.95 -4.23
C PRO A 91 -0.97 12.00 -5.24
N ALA A 92 -0.88 13.30 -4.91
CA ALA A 92 -0.32 14.33 -5.78
C ALA A 92 1.22 14.38 -5.79
N VAL A 93 1.90 13.32 -5.40
CA VAL A 93 3.38 13.26 -5.37
C VAL A 93 4.03 12.79 -6.68
N GLY A 94 3.27 12.49 -7.74
CA GLY A 94 3.80 11.90 -8.97
C GLY A 94 4.95 12.69 -9.60
N ALA A 95 4.90 14.02 -9.61
CA ALA A 95 5.97 14.85 -10.13
C ALA A 95 7.27 14.74 -9.28
N LEU A 96 7.15 14.56 -7.96
CA LEU A 96 8.29 14.31 -7.09
C LEU A 96 8.88 12.92 -7.32
N VAL A 97 8.01 11.91 -7.42
CA VAL A 97 8.43 10.51 -7.70
C VAL A 97 9.24 10.46 -8.99
N ASP A 98 8.77 11.11 -10.06
CA ASP A 98 9.50 11.19 -11.33
C ASP A 98 10.81 11.99 -11.20
N ALA A 99 10.79 13.14 -10.52
CA ALA A 99 11.98 13.99 -10.38
C ALA A 99 13.12 13.31 -9.62
N TRP A 100 12.78 12.47 -8.63
CA TRP A 100 13.73 11.70 -7.84
C TRP A 100 14.13 10.36 -8.47
N GLY A 101 13.69 10.05 -9.70
CA GLY A 101 14.08 8.85 -10.42
C GLY A 101 13.37 7.56 -9.99
N PHE A 102 12.21 7.66 -9.34
CA PHE A 102 11.42 6.51 -8.94
C PHE A 102 10.19 6.27 -9.83
N GLY A 103 9.91 7.20 -10.74
CA GLY A 103 8.75 7.18 -11.62
C GLY A 103 9.02 6.51 -12.96
N ALA A 104 8.03 6.66 -13.87
CA ALA A 104 8.08 6.07 -15.20
C ALA A 104 8.90 6.88 -16.23
N VAL A 105 9.15 8.16 -15.94
CA VAL A 105 9.81 9.08 -16.86
C VAL A 105 11.32 9.10 -16.68
N ARG A 106 11.78 8.94 -15.45
CA ARG A 106 13.19 8.96 -15.08
C ARG A 106 13.53 7.79 -14.15
N ASP A 107 14.71 7.25 -14.30
CA ASP A 107 15.30 6.19 -13.47
C ASP A 107 16.46 6.69 -12.58
N GLU A 108 16.81 8.00 -12.72
CA GLU A 108 17.82 8.68 -11.90
C GLU A 108 17.30 10.06 -11.45
N PRO A 109 17.76 10.57 -10.28
CA PRO A 109 17.42 11.91 -9.80
C PRO A 109 17.87 13.01 -10.76
N ASP A 110 16.96 13.95 -11.07
CA ASP A 110 17.20 15.13 -11.89
C ASP A 110 17.14 16.40 -11.04
N ALA A 111 18.29 17.05 -10.83
CA ALA A 111 18.40 18.22 -9.96
C ALA A 111 17.54 19.43 -10.40
N GLN A 112 17.30 19.58 -11.71
CA GLN A 112 16.44 20.63 -12.25
C GLN A 112 14.96 20.30 -11.97
N ALA A 113 14.56 19.06 -12.27
CA ALA A 113 13.19 18.60 -12.02
C ALA A 113 12.85 18.62 -10.51
N ILE A 114 13.79 18.23 -9.64
CA ILE A 114 13.64 18.29 -8.18
C ILE A 114 13.39 19.73 -7.73
N ARG A 115 14.17 20.72 -8.21
CA ARG A 115 13.96 22.12 -7.88
C ARG A 115 12.58 22.59 -8.34
N VAL A 116 12.20 22.33 -9.59
CA VAL A 116 10.89 22.72 -10.13
C VAL A 116 9.75 22.10 -9.32
N ALA A 117 9.85 20.81 -9.01
CA ALA A 117 8.84 20.12 -8.21
C ALA A 117 8.78 20.64 -6.75
N GLY A 118 9.90 21.09 -6.20
CA GLY A 118 10.01 21.66 -4.86
C GLY A 118 9.57 23.10 -4.76
N ASP A 119 9.83 23.93 -5.77
CA ASP A 119 9.48 25.37 -5.81
C ASP A 119 7.99 25.62 -6.11
N THR A 120 7.28 24.62 -6.64
CA THR A 120 5.85 24.74 -6.91
C THR A 120 5.07 24.77 -5.60
N SER A 121 4.24 25.79 -5.37
CA SER A 121 3.29 25.82 -4.25
C SER A 121 2.39 24.59 -4.34
N ARG A 122 2.64 23.61 -3.47
CA ARG A 122 1.97 22.32 -3.52
C ARG A 122 0.66 22.39 -2.75
N CYS A 123 -0.41 22.09 -3.48
CA CYS A 123 -1.71 21.86 -2.89
C CYS A 123 -1.91 20.34 -2.79
N PRO A 124 -2.22 19.78 -1.61
CA PRO A 124 -2.52 18.35 -1.49
C PRO A 124 -3.65 17.93 -2.41
N ALA A 125 -3.62 16.67 -2.85
CA ALA A 125 -4.64 16.16 -3.79
C ALA A 125 -6.07 16.39 -3.29
N HIS A 126 -6.34 16.20 -2.00
CA HIS A 126 -7.67 16.38 -1.40
C HIS A 126 -8.20 17.83 -1.43
N GLN A 127 -7.37 18.82 -1.81
CA GLN A 127 -7.76 20.22 -1.99
C GLN A 127 -7.79 20.63 -3.45
N SER A 128 -7.23 19.83 -4.36
CA SER A 128 -7.02 20.23 -5.77
C SER A 128 -7.44 19.19 -6.80
N LEU A 129 -7.96 18.04 -6.38
CA LEU A 129 -8.64 17.08 -7.26
C LEU A 129 -10.10 16.95 -6.82
N GLU A 130 -11.00 17.31 -7.69
CA GLU A 130 -12.45 17.16 -7.50
C GLU A 130 -12.93 15.89 -8.20
N LEU A 131 -13.78 15.13 -7.52
CA LEU A 131 -14.46 13.95 -8.05
C LEU A 131 -15.96 14.21 -8.14
N ASP A 132 -16.56 13.87 -9.26
CA ASP A 132 -17.99 13.79 -9.51
C ASP A 132 -18.32 12.31 -9.72
N LEU A 133 -18.61 11.62 -8.62
CA LEU A 133 -18.82 10.17 -8.62
C LEU A 133 -20.08 9.79 -9.41
N ASP A 134 -21.12 10.61 -9.34
CA ASP A 134 -22.38 10.38 -10.05
C ASP A 134 -22.21 10.53 -11.57
N ALA A 135 -21.43 11.52 -12.01
CA ALA A 135 -21.13 11.74 -13.41
C ALA A 135 -19.93 10.92 -13.94
N GLY A 136 -19.24 10.17 -13.07
CA GLY A 136 -18.09 9.37 -13.46
C GLY A 136 -16.88 10.19 -13.89
N ARG A 137 -16.56 11.33 -13.21
CA ARG A 137 -15.57 12.30 -13.68
C ARG A 137 -14.64 12.80 -12.58
N ALA A 138 -13.43 13.19 -12.98
CA ALA A 138 -12.48 13.92 -12.14
C ALA A 138 -12.06 15.25 -12.81
N CYS A 139 -11.69 16.24 -11.99
CA CYS A 139 -11.21 17.53 -12.45
C CYS A 139 -10.05 18.02 -11.57
N LYS A 140 -8.90 18.27 -12.17
CA LYS A 140 -7.76 18.88 -11.49
C LYS A 140 -7.97 20.41 -11.40
N ARG A 141 -7.86 20.97 -10.19
CA ARG A 141 -7.93 22.42 -9.95
C ARG A 141 -6.57 23.08 -9.84
N ALA A 142 -5.51 22.29 -9.91
CA ALA A 142 -4.13 22.75 -9.94
C ALA A 142 -3.28 21.84 -10.85
N GLY A 143 -2.09 22.30 -11.21
CA GLY A 143 -1.10 21.49 -11.93
C GLY A 143 -0.52 20.41 -11.04
N LEU A 144 -1.14 19.24 -10.99
CA LEU A 144 -0.70 18.09 -10.19
C LEU A 144 -0.54 16.83 -11.05
N GLN A 145 0.33 15.96 -10.58
CA GLN A 145 0.54 14.62 -11.12
C GLN A 145 0.18 13.59 -10.05
N ILE A 146 -0.82 12.77 -10.33
CA ILE A 146 -1.30 11.73 -9.42
C ILE A 146 -0.41 10.49 -9.56
N ASP A 147 -0.05 9.92 -8.42
CA ASP A 147 0.56 8.61 -8.25
C ASP A 147 -0.28 7.77 -7.28
N LEU A 148 -0.64 6.56 -7.70
CA LEU A 148 -1.47 5.64 -6.92
C LEU A 148 -0.67 4.42 -6.41
N CYS A 149 0.67 4.42 -6.52
CA CYS A 149 1.51 3.26 -6.16
C CYS A 149 1.40 2.86 -4.67
N GLY A 150 1.02 3.77 -3.78
CA GLY A 150 0.82 3.50 -2.36
C GLY A 150 -0.61 3.08 -1.98
N ILE A 151 -1.47 2.73 -2.96
CA ILE A 151 -2.86 2.30 -2.71
C ILE A 151 -3.35 1.27 -3.73
N ALA A 152 -2.87 1.33 -4.97
CA ALA A 152 -3.37 0.51 -6.07
C ALA A 152 -3.01 -0.97 -5.93
N LYS A 153 -1.89 -1.32 -5.30
CA LYS A 153 -1.52 -2.72 -5.06
C LYS A 153 -2.46 -3.37 -4.05
N GLY A 154 -2.75 -2.65 -2.95
CA GLY A 154 -3.75 -3.08 -1.98
C GLY A 154 -5.12 -3.26 -2.62
N HIS A 155 -5.56 -2.32 -3.47
CA HIS A 155 -6.80 -2.45 -4.22
C HIS A 155 -6.82 -3.68 -5.15
N ALA A 156 -5.72 -3.98 -5.83
CA ALA A 156 -5.61 -5.17 -6.67
C ALA A 156 -5.77 -6.48 -5.86
N VAL A 157 -5.24 -6.52 -4.64
CA VAL A 157 -5.46 -7.66 -3.71
C VAL A 157 -6.94 -7.76 -3.33
N ASP A 158 -7.60 -6.65 -3.06
CA ASP A 158 -9.03 -6.62 -2.75
C ASP A 158 -9.87 -7.10 -3.95
N CYS A 159 -9.53 -6.72 -5.18
CA CYS A 159 -10.14 -7.23 -6.40
C CYS A 159 -9.97 -8.76 -6.55
N MET A 160 -8.78 -9.30 -6.23
CA MET A 160 -8.58 -10.76 -6.22
C MET A 160 -9.48 -11.44 -5.19
N VAL A 161 -9.64 -10.87 -3.99
CA VAL A 161 -10.55 -11.42 -2.97
C VAL A 161 -12.01 -11.38 -3.44
N ALA A 162 -12.44 -10.32 -4.12
CA ALA A 162 -13.76 -10.25 -4.71
C ALA A 162 -14.00 -11.35 -5.78
N VAL A 163 -13.00 -11.64 -6.62
CA VAL A 163 -13.03 -12.79 -7.55
C VAL A 163 -13.17 -14.10 -6.79
N LEU A 164 -12.39 -14.33 -5.73
CA LEU A 164 -12.47 -15.55 -4.93
C LEU A 164 -13.88 -15.73 -4.34
N GLN A 165 -14.48 -14.68 -3.80
CA GLN A 165 -15.84 -14.68 -3.28
C GLN A 165 -16.89 -14.99 -4.37
N HIS A 166 -16.73 -14.41 -5.57
CA HIS A 166 -17.60 -14.70 -6.72
C HIS A 166 -17.52 -16.18 -7.15
N TYR A 167 -16.38 -16.82 -6.93
CA TYR A 167 -16.18 -18.26 -7.17
C TYR A 167 -16.54 -19.13 -5.96
N ASP A 168 -17.29 -18.62 -4.96
CA ASP A 168 -17.67 -19.32 -3.72
C ASP A 168 -16.49 -19.88 -2.91
N ILE A 169 -15.32 -19.28 -3.03
CA ILE A 169 -14.14 -19.61 -2.22
C ILE A 169 -14.18 -18.76 -0.95
N ARG A 170 -14.12 -19.43 0.22
CA ARG A 170 -14.23 -18.81 1.55
C ARG A 170 -12.95 -18.88 2.38
N HIS A 171 -11.97 -19.63 1.90
CA HIS A 171 -10.71 -19.89 2.59
C HIS A 171 -9.56 -19.59 1.63
N ALA A 172 -8.98 -18.40 1.76
CA ALA A 172 -7.91 -17.96 0.87
C ALA A 172 -6.99 -16.92 1.51
N LEU A 173 -5.74 -16.89 1.03
CA LEU A 173 -4.79 -15.81 1.25
C LEU A 173 -4.36 -15.29 -0.12
N ALA A 174 -4.75 -14.06 -0.44
CA ALA A 174 -4.34 -13.36 -1.65
C ALA A 174 -3.19 -12.41 -1.34
N ALA A 175 -2.21 -12.31 -2.23
CA ALA A 175 -1.03 -11.48 -2.05
C ALA A 175 -0.56 -10.87 -3.37
N LEU A 176 -0.03 -9.65 -3.29
CA LEU A 176 0.68 -8.96 -4.35
C LEU A 176 1.87 -8.22 -3.73
N ASP A 177 3.10 -8.73 -3.96
CA ASP A 177 4.32 -8.27 -3.32
C ASP A 177 4.24 -8.32 -1.78
N GLY A 178 4.16 -7.19 -1.10
CA GLY A 178 4.06 -7.08 0.36
C GLY A 178 2.65 -6.87 0.90
N GLU A 179 1.66 -6.75 0.04
CA GLU A 179 0.26 -6.53 0.35
C GLU A 179 -0.47 -7.88 0.34
N LEU A 180 -1.15 -8.20 1.45
CA LEU A 180 -1.86 -9.47 1.61
C LEU A 180 -3.25 -9.27 2.21
N ARG A 181 -4.19 -10.15 1.85
CA ARG A 181 -5.51 -10.21 2.47
C ARG A 181 -5.96 -11.66 2.65
N ALA A 182 -6.33 -11.99 3.87
CA ALA A 182 -6.97 -13.25 4.21
C ALA A 182 -8.49 -13.17 4.03
N LEU A 183 -9.06 -14.20 3.46
CA LEU A 183 -10.48 -14.47 3.38
C LEU A 183 -10.79 -15.70 4.24
N GLY A 184 -11.52 -15.50 5.33
CA GLY A 184 -11.75 -16.54 6.33
C GLY A 184 -10.46 -17.06 6.97
N SER A 185 -10.60 -18.23 7.61
CA SER A 185 -9.50 -19.05 8.14
C SER A 185 -9.03 -20.05 7.08
N GLN A 186 -8.03 -20.86 7.39
CA GLN A 186 -7.72 -22.07 6.63
C GLN A 186 -8.82 -23.12 6.79
N ALA A 187 -8.88 -24.14 5.92
CA ALA A 187 -9.93 -25.16 5.96
C ALA A 187 -9.97 -26.00 7.26
N ASP A 188 -8.86 -26.04 7.99
CA ASP A 188 -8.73 -26.66 9.32
C ASP A 188 -9.15 -25.75 10.48
N GLY A 189 -9.62 -24.53 10.19
CA GLY A 189 -10.05 -23.53 11.15
C GLY A 189 -8.92 -22.64 11.71
N GLN A 190 -7.65 -22.91 11.36
CA GLN A 190 -6.53 -22.08 11.81
C GLN A 190 -6.46 -20.76 11.03
N PRO A 191 -6.03 -19.65 11.64
CA PRO A 191 -5.78 -18.41 10.92
C PRO A 191 -4.64 -18.58 9.90
N TRP A 192 -4.55 -17.65 8.96
CA TRP A 192 -3.43 -17.59 8.00
C TRP A 192 -2.21 -16.98 8.67
N ALA A 193 -1.14 -17.77 8.83
CA ALA A 193 0.12 -17.27 9.35
C ALA A 193 0.93 -16.55 8.25
N VAL A 194 1.28 -15.29 8.48
CA VAL A 194 2.05 -14.43 7.58
C VAL A 194 3.32 -13.96 8.26
N ALA A 195 4.46 -14.21 7.62
CA ALA A 195 5.76 -13.75 8.11
C ALA A 195 5.93 -12.26 7.81
N LEU A 196 6.31 -11.48 8.81
CA LEU A 196 6.81 -10.12 8.68
C LEU A 196 8.30 -10.15 8.36
N GLU A 197 8.71 -9.48 7.29
CA GLU A 197 10.11 -9.43 6.88
C GLU A 197 10.91 -8.44 7.74
N SER A 198 12.10 -8.85 8.16
CA SER A 198 13.06 -7.93 8.80
C SER A 198 13.57 -6.93 7.76
N PRO A 199 13.57 -5.61 8.04
CA PRO A 199 14.00 -4.58 7.09
C PRO A 199 15.53 -4.47 6.98
N GLU A 200 16.21 -5.61 6.86
CA GLU A 200 17.66 -5.68 6.67
C GLU A 200 18.00 -5.64 5.18
N PRO A 201 18.84 -4.70 4.72
CA PRO A 201 19.25 -4.63 3.33
C PRO A 201 19.98 -5.91 2.88
N GLY A 202 19.53 -6.47 1.74
CA GLY A 202 20.19 -7.63 1.11
C GLY A 202 19.98 -8.97 1.79
N ARG A 203 19.21 -9.04 2.89
CA ARG A 203 18.90 -10.28 3.60
C ARG A 203 17.39 -10.42 3.79
N ARG A 204 16.84 -11.57 3.39
CA ARG A 204 15.47 -11.95 3.75
C ARG A 204 15.50 -12.73 5.07
N ALA A 205 15.07 -12.11 6.15
CA ALA A 205 14.89 -12.73 7.44
C ALA A 205 13.48 -12.49 7.95
N VAL A 206 12.95 -13.43 8.72
CA VAL A 206 11.66 -13.26 9.37
C VAL A 206 11.90 -12.47 10.66
N HIS A 207 11.16 -11.36 10.81
CA HIS A 207 11.14 -10.57 12.04
C HIS A 207 10.12 -11.13 13.04
N GLY A 208 8.94 -11.50 12.54
CA GLY A 208 7.85 -12.04 13.34
C GLY A 208 6.80 -12.73 12.46
N VAL A 209 5.79 -13.30 13.08
CA VAL A 209 4.64 -13.93 12.40
C VAL A 209 3.37 -13.30 12.94
N ILE A 210 2.46 -12.93 12.05
CA ILE A 210 1.12 -12.48 12.40
C ILE A 210 0.08 -13.45 11.87
N GLU A 211 -1.04 -13.51 12.55
CA GLU A 211 -2.18 -14.34 12.17
C GLU A 211 -3.29 -13.46 11.58
N LEU A 212 -3.77 -13.86 10.40
CA LEU A 212 -4.82 -13.14 9.69
C LEU A 212 -6.06 -14.02 9.52
N GLN A 213 -7.21 -13.44 9.82
CA GLN A 213 -8.54 -13.97 9.51
C GLN A 213 -9.45 -12.79 9.14
N ASP A 214 -9.96 -12.78 7.91
CA ASP A 214 -10.78 -11.68 7.36
C ASP A 214 -10.13 -10.28 7.51
N LEU A 215 -8.81 -10.24 7.42
CA LEU A 215 -7.99 -9.05 7.56
C LEU A 215 -6.97 -8.95 6.44
N ALA A 216 -6.54 -7.75 6.20
CA ALA A 216 -5.44 -7.41 5.31
C ALA A 216 -4.24 -6.87 6.08
N VAL A 217 -3.06 -7.02 5.49
CA VAL A 217 -1.81 -6.47 5.96
C VAL A 217 -1.04 -5.87 4.78
N ALA A 218 -0.42 -4.73 5.00
CA ALA A 218 0.54 -4.15 4.08
C ALA A 218 1.74 -3.59 4.84
N THR A 219 2.91 -3.63 4.19
CA THR A 219 4.16 -3.13 4.78
C THR A 219 4.84 -2.16 3.83
N SER A 220 4.99 -0.91 4.29
CA SER A 220 5.82 0.10 3.64
C SER A 220 7.19 0.19 4.33
N GLY A 221 8.25 0.42 3.55
CA GLY A 221 9.60 0.52 4.13
C GLY A 221 10.60 1.19 3.17
N ASP A 222 11.75 1.55 3.71
CA ASP A 222 12.81 2.26 3.00
C ASP A 222 13.91 1.33 2.45
N TYR A 223 13.81 0.03 2.68
CA TYR A 223 14.91 -0.92 2.47
C TYR A 223 14.91 -1.59 1.08
N ARG A 224 13.76 -1.63 0.38
CA ARG A 224 13.64 -2.30 -0.93
C ARG A 224 14.01 -1.41 -2.11
N ARG A 225 13.52 -0.15 -2.14
CA ARG A 225 13.77 0.81 -3.21
C ARG A 225 14.33 2.10 -2.63
N PHE A 226 15.53 2.47 -3.04
CA PHE A 226 16.21 3.69 -2.60
C PHE A 226 17.21 4.16 -3.66
N VAL A 227 17.55 5.43 -3.63
CA VAL A 227 18.67 6.03 -4.39
C VAL A 227 19.76 6.50 -3.43
N LEU A 228 20.99 6.54 -3.92
CA LEU A 228 22.12 7.11 -3.18
C LEU A 228 22.43 8.48 -3.75
N VAL A 229 22.27 9.52 -2.95
CA VAL A 229 22.59 10.90 -3.33
C VAL A 229 23.57 11.48 -2.31
N GLY A 230 24.78 11.84 -2.77
CA GLY A 230 25.82 12.38 -1.88
C GLY A 230 26.18 11.46 -0.70
N GLY A 231 26.09 10.15 -0.87
CA GLY A 231 26.32 9.14 0.17
C GLY A 231 25.13 8.91 1.10
N ALA A 232 24.07 9.70 1.00
CA ALA A 232 22.84 9.49 1.76
C ALA A 232 21.89 8.53 1.01
N ARG A 233 21.28 7.60 1.75
CA ARG A 233 20.24 6.72 1.25
C ARG A 233 18.89 7.42 1.37
N LEU A 234 18.18 7.54 0.25
CA LEU A 234 16.88 8.18 0.18
C LEU A 234 15.84 7.16 -0.29
N ALA A 235 14.76 7.01 0.48
CA ALA A 235 13.66 6.12 0.17
C ALA A 235 12.86 6.59 -1.06
N HIS A 236 12.18 5.65 -1.73
CA HIS A 236 11.29 5.97 -2.86
C HIS A 236 10.00 6.69 -2.44
N THR A 237 9.63 6.62 -1.15
CA THR A 237 8.42 7.26 -0.63
C THR A 237 8.64 8.75 -0.47
N MET A 238 7.74 9.56 -1.03
CA MET A 238 7.81 11.03 -1.00
C MET A 238 6.94 11.60 0.13
N ASP A 239 7.49 12.59 0.84
CA ASP A 239 6.69 13.48 1.70
C ASP A 239 6.28 14.71 0.86
N GLY A 240 5.02 14.73 0.43
CA GLY A 240 4.47 15.84 -0.36
C GLY A 240 4.54 17.19 0.35
N ARG A 241 4.45 17.22 1.68
CA ARG A 241 4.52 18.44 2.51
C ARG A 241 5.91 19.06 2.53
N ARG A 242 6.94 18.24 2.37
CA ARG A 242 8.36 18.63 2.35
C ARG A 242 8.95 18.70 0.94
N ALA A 243 8.18 18.25 -0.06
CA ALA A 243 8.62 18.09 -1.45
C ALA A 243 9.93 17.28 -1.58
N ALA A 244 10.10 16.24 -0.78
CA ALA A 244 11.34 15.46 -0.69
C ALA A 244 11.05 13.99 -0.31
N PRO A 245 12.00 13.08 -0.57
CA PRO A 245 11.96 11.73 -0.04
C PRO A 245 11.84 11.73 1.49
N VAL A 246 11.10 10.75 2.02
CA VAL A 246 11.00 10.53 3.46
C VAL A 246 12.39 10.33 4.06
N ARG A 247 12.63 11.03 5.18
CA ARG A 247 13.88 10.93 5.93
C ARG A 247 13.56 10.87 7.42
N ASN A 248 13.42 9.66 7.95
CA ASN A 248 13.21 9.37 9.36
C ASN A 248 13.82 8.00 9.72
N ASP A 249 13.70 7.58 10.96
CA ASP A 249 14.29 6.34 11.47
C ASP A 249 13.41 5.10 11.23
N VAL A 250 12.26 5.24 10.54
CA VAL A 250 11.36 4.11 10.27
C VAL A 250 11.97 3.22 9.19
N ALA A 251 12.35 2.02 9.56
CA ALA A 251 12.82 0.99 8.64
C ALA A 251 11.68 0.35 7.88
N SER A 252 10.59 0.04 8.60
CA SER A 252 9.34 -0.44 8.03
C SER A 252 8.16 -0.13 8.94
N ILE A 253 6.99 -0.05 8.34
CA ILE A 253 5.70 0.07 9.00
C ILE A 253 4.74 -0.95 8.41
N THR A 254 4.18 -1.80 9.27
CA THR A 254 3.17 -2.79 8.92
C THR A 254 1.83 -2.33 9.47
N VAL A 255 0.79 -2.32 8.64
CA VAL A 255 -0.57 -1.92 9.02
C VAL A 255 -1.54 -3.05 8.74
N LEU A 256 -2.44 -3.29 9.71
CA LEU A 256 -3.59 -4.17 9.56
C LEU A 256 -4.85 -3.36 9.31
N ALA A 257 -5.67 -3.82 8.37
CA ALA A 257 -6.96 -3.19 8.06
C ALA A 257 -7.97 -4.22 7.54
N ARG A 258 -9.23 -3.81 7.37
CA ARG A 258 -10.26 -4.66 6.77
C ARG A 258 -10.07 -4.84 5.27
N THR A 259 -9.56 -3.82 4.58
CA THR A 259 -9.22 -3.86 3.15
C THR A 259 -7.72 -3.72 2.97
N CYS A 260 -7.20 -4.36 1.93
CA CYS A 260 -5.77 -4.26 1.61
C CYS A 260 -5.42 -2.88 1.06
N MET A 261 -6.34 -2.24 0.36
CA MET A 261 -6.23 -0.85 -0.09
C MET A 261 -5.99 0.11 1.08
N ASP A 262 -6.73 -0.05 2.18
CA ASP A 262 -6.53 0.77 3.37
C ASP A 262 -5.20 0.48 4.06
N ALA A 263 -4.85 -0.81 4.20
CA ALA A 263 -3.58 -1.19 4.79
C ALA A 263 -2.38 -0.59 4.03
N ASP A 264 -2.39 -0.63 2.70
CA ASP A 264 -1.34 -0.10 1.81
C ASP A 264 -1.22 1.44 1.98
N ALA A 265 -2.33 2.16 1.86
CA ALA A 265 -2.33 3.61 1.97
C ALA A 265 -1.95 4.11 3.38
N TRP A 266 -2.45 3.45 4.43
CA TRP A 266 -2.10 3.82 5.81
C TRP A 266 -0.66 3.46 6.16
N ALA A 267 -0.10 2.36 5.64
CA ALA A 267 1.32 2.05 5.79
C ALA A 267 2.19 3.16 5.19
N THR A 268 1.84 3.66 4.00
CA THR A 268 2.50 4.81 3.39
C THR A 268 2.33 6.08 4.21
N ALA A 269 1.11 6.41 4.68
CA ALA A 269 0.84 7.58 5.51
C ALA A 269 1.67 7.59 6.79
N LEU A 270 1.70 6.46 7.51
CA LEU A 270 2.41 6.34 8.79
C LEU A 270 3.94 6.33 8.61
N LEU A 271 4.45 5.79 7.49
CA LEU A 271 5.87 5.90 7.13
C LEU A 271 6.27 7.36 6.94
N VAL A 272 5.45 8.14 6.22
CA VAL A 272 5.68 9.58 5.98
C VAL A 272 5.53 10.39 7.27
N ALA A 273 4.52 10.10 8.10
CA ALA A 273 4.32 10.77 9.39
C ALA A 273 5.50 10.53 10.36
N GLY A 274 6.17 9.39 10.23
CA GLY A 274 7.34 9.04 11.02
C GLY A 274 7.02 8.69 12.48
N PRO A 275 8.07 8.47 13.30
CA PRO A 275 7.90 7.98 14.66
C PRO A 275 7.41 9.03 15.67
N SER A 276 7.40 10.32 15.33
CA SER A 276 6.86 11.39 16.18
C SER A 276 5.36 11.58 16.03
N ASP A 277 4.87 11.65 14.80
CA ASP A 277 3.47 11.99 14.50
C ASP A 277 2.62 10.75 14.21
N GLY A 278 3.25 9.69 13.70
CA GLY A 278 2.60 8.44 13.32
C GLY A 278 1.80 7.77 14.43
N PRO A 279 2.36 7.59 15.65
CA PRO A 279 1.64 6.95 16.75
C PRO A 279 0.40 7.73 17.20
N ALA A 280 0.50 9.06 17.31
CA ALA A 280 -0.64 9.91 17.63
C ALA A 280 -1.73 9.85 16.55
N MET A 281 -1.32 9.78 15.27
CA MET A 281 -2.24 9.58 14.14
C MET A 281 -2.91 8.21 14.22
N ALA A 282 -2.15 7.15 14.43
CA ALA A 282 -2.68 5.79 14.52
C ALA A 282 -3.67 5.66 15.67
N HIS A 283 -3.33 6.17 16.85
CA HIS A 283 -4.23 6.16 18.01
C HIS A 283 -5.54 6.93 17.73
N ARG A 284 -5.45 8.15 17.17
CA ARG A 284 -6.63 8.98 16.85
C ARG A 284 -7.58 8.29 15.87
N LEU A 285 -7.03 7.52 14.92
CA LEU A 285 -7.78 6.87 13.83
C LEU A 285 -8.08 5.39 14.10
N GLY A 286 -7.66 4.86 15.25
CA GLY A 286 -7.85 3.44 15.61
C GLY A 286 -7.12 2.48 14.69
N LEU A 287 -5.94 2.86 14.16
CA LEU A 287 -5.16 2.03 13.27
C LEU A 287 -4.30 1.03 14.06
N GLU A 288 -4.26 -0.19 13.59
CA GLU A 288 -3.39 -1.24 14.10
C GLU A 288 -2.08 -1.26 13.30
N ALA A 289 -0.98 -0.85 13.92
CA ALA A 289 0.28 -0.64 13.21
C ALA A 289 1.50 -1.04 14.03
N LEU A 290 2.51 -1.61 13.36
CA LEU A 290 3.81 -1.98 13.92
C LEU A 290 4.93 -1.23 13.18
N TRP A 291 5.65 -0.36 13.89
CA TRP A 291 6.87 0.29 13.42
C TRP A 291 8.10 -0.51 13.81
N LEU A 292 8.99 -0.71 12.88
CA LEU A 292 10.37 -1.12 13.13
C LEU A 292 11.29 0.08 12.92
N LEU A 293 11.89 0.55 13.99
CA LEU A 293 12.72 1.76 14.00
C LEU A 293 14.21 1.39 14.06
N ARG A 294 15.05 2.08 13.29
CA ARG A 294 16.52 1.96 13.42
C ARG A 294 17.01 2.89 14.52
N ARG A 295 17.48 2.31 15.63
CA ARG A 295 18.04 3.02 16.76
C ARG A 295 19.41 2.44 17.10
N GLU A 296 20.47 3.24 16.98
CA GLU A 296 21.84 2.87 17.36
C GLU A 296 22.30 1.51 16.78
N GLY A 297 21.94 1.22 15.52
CA GLY A 297 22.30 -0.03 14.85
C GLY A 297 21.42 -1.24 15.20
N THR A 298 20.38 -1.05 16.02
CA THR A 298 19.39 -2.08 16.37
C THR A 298 18.02 -1.74 15.82
N LEU A 299 17.14 -2.75 15.74
CA LEU A 299 15.72 -2.56 15.44
C LEU A 299 14.94 -2.47 16.75
N VAL A 300 14.15 -1.42 16.91
CA VAL A 300 13.24 -1.22 18.05
C VAL A 300 11.81 -1.26 17.53
N GLU A 301 10.95 -2.04 18.19
CA GLU A 301 9.53 -2.12 17.91
C GLU A 301 8.75 -1.01 18.61
N MET A 302 7.74 -0.50 17.93
CA MET A 302 6.73 0.39 18.49
C MET A 302 5.39 0.01 17.87
N GLY A 303 4.36 -0.22 18.69
CA GLY A 303 3.07 -0.71 18.25
C GLY A 303 1.91 0.22 18.51
N SER A 304 0.79 -0.05 17.85
CA SER A 304 -0.53 0.55 18.07
C SER A 304 -1.60 -0.51 17.84
N GLY A 305 -2.68 -0.47 18.63
CA GLY A 305 -3.73 -1.47 18.58
C GLY A 305 -3.24 -2.83 19.08
N ARG A 306 -3.44 -3.90 18.33
CA ARG A 306 -2.98 -5.26 18.73
C ARG A 306 -1.45 -5.40 18.82
N PHE A 307 -0.70 -4.45 18.28
CA PHE A 307 0.76 -4.42 18.38
C PHE A 307 1.25 -3.59 19.58
N ASP A 308 0.35 -3.05 20.38
CA ASP A 308 0.75 -2.30 21.58
C ASP A 308 1.27 -3.28 22.64
N SER A 309 2.53 -3.12 23.06
CA SER A 309 3.16 -3.97 24.08
C SER A 309 2.47 -3.92 25.45
N ALA A 310 1.68 -2.88 25.70
CA ALA A 310 0.84 -2.78 26.90
C ALA A 310 -0.43 -3.64 26.83
N ALA A 311 -0.82 -4.14 25.64
CA ALA A 311 -2.01 -4.97 25.41
C ALA A 311 -1.72 -6.47 25.41
N ALA A 312 -0.46 -6.92 25.60
CA ALA A 312 -0.13 -8.33 25.68
C ALA A 312 -0.78 -8.94 26.95
N PRO A 313 -1.59 -10.02 26.85
CA PRO A 313 -2.14 -10.68 28.02
C PRO A 313 -0.98 -11.20 28.90
N GLU A 314 -1.08 -10.95 30.21
CA GLU A 314 -0.14 -11.51 31.19
C GLU A 314 -0.03 -13.04 30.99
N PRO A 315 1.18 -13.61 31.03
CA PRO A 315 1.34 -15.05 30.93
C PRO A 315 0.57 -15.71 32.09
N VAL A 316 -0.39 -16.58 31.75
CA VAL A 316 -1.11 -17.39 32.73
C VAL A 316 -0.08 -18.23 33.49
N THR A 317 0.23 -17.84 34.72
CA THR A 317 1.02 -18.64 35.65
C THR A 317 0.21 -19.88 36.00
N THR A 318 0.53 -21.00 35.36
CA THR A 318 0.04 -22.31 35.78
C THR A 318 0.65 -22.64 37.13
N HIS A 319 -0.11 -22.42 38.20
CA HIS A 319 0.22 -23.03 39.49
C HIS A 319 -0.01 -24.52 39.35
N SER A 320 1.07 -25.30 39.38
CA SER A 320 1.02 -26.74 39.63
C SER A 320 0.58 -26.96 41.08
N PRO A 321 -0.44 -27.78 41.36
CA PRO A 321 -0.75 -28.16 42.72
C PRO A 321 0.29 -29.17 43.20
N SER A 322 0.75 -28.96 44.42
CA SER A 322 1.66 -29.81 45.22
C SER A 322 1.05 -31.16 45.53
#